data_f89c45b22d3dc03d1fe9d59f6471246d
#
_entry.id   f89c45b22d3dc03d1fe9d59f6471246d
#
_cell.length_a   1.000
_cell.length_b   1.000
_cell.length_c   1.000
_cell.angle_alpha   90.00
_cell.angle_beta   90.00
_cell.angle_gamma   90.00
#
_symmetry.space_group_name_H-M   'P 1'
#
loop_
_entity.id
_entity.type
_entity.pdbx_description
1 polymer ?
#
loop_
_entity_poly.entity_id
_entity_poly.type
_entity_poly.pdbx_seq_one_letter_code
_entity_poly.pdbx_strand_id
1 'polypeptide(L)'
;MEEQYDNKDNIVLEAEVGAGDIIYLTVSGKITNERFYAFVAWTEKVKKLVREMSEKHPGNVLLLSEVSGVSHFESKPIVPLRELLNYNKQYPAKSAVVGARDLTRVLLDTVISLTSRVNIKQFKTKEEALVWLLEKPTIEAESLLAPVEAA
;
A
#
# COMPACT_ATOMS: atom_id res chain seq x y z
N MET A 1 -5.11 26.80 -13.60
CA MET A 1 -4.07 27.22 -13.87
C MET A 1 -2.97 26.72 -13.10
N GLU A 2 -2.94 26.88 -11.88
CA GLU A 2 -1.94 26.36 -11.18
C GLU A 2 -1.91 24.92 -11.31
N GLU A 3 -2.99 24.31 -11.45
CA GLU A 3 -3.06 22.94 -11.57
C GLU A 3 -2.31 22.46 -12.72
N GLN A 4 -2.52 23.07 -13.84
CA GLN A 4 -1.83 22.68 -14.96
C GLN A 4 -0.45 22.97 -14.87
N TYR A 5 -0.11 24.08 -14.24
CA TYR A 5 1.19 24.46 -14.12
C TYR A 5 1.93 23.44 -13.37
N ASP A 6 1.35 22.82 -12.36
CA ASP A 6 1.99 21.88 -11.60
C ASP A 6 2.05 20.51 -12.20
N ASN A 7 1.40 20.30 -13.29
CA ASN A 7 1.33 18.99 -13.86
C ASN A 7 2.64 18.31 -14.09
N LYS A 8 3.70 19.06 -14.38
CA LYS A 8 4.95 18.48 -14.60
C LYS A 8 5.52 17.92 -13.35
N ASP A 9 5.40 18.65 -12.25
CA ASP A 9 5.94 18.24 -11.00
C ASP A 9 4.85 17.83 -10.06
N ASN A 10 3.65 17.69 -10.58
CA ASN A 10 2.50 17.45 -9.75
C ASN A 10 2.57 16.06 -9.16
N ILE A 11 2.07 15.90 -7.98
CA ILE A 11 1.98 14.59 -7.35
C ILE A 11 0.53 14.20 -7.29
N VAL A 12 0.29 12.90 -7.30
CA VAL A 12 -1.03 12.35 -7.09
C VAL A 12 -0.95 11.50 -5.84
N LEU A 13 -1.76 11.84 -4.85
CA LEU A 13 -1.83 11.09 -3.61
C LEU A 13 -3.31 10.83 -3.36
N GLU A 14 -3.76 9.63 -3.64
CA GLU A 14 -5.16 9.28 -3.52
C GLU A 14 -5.34 8.05 -2.64
N ALA A 15 -6.47 8.00 -1.97
CA ALA A 15 -6.82 6.85 -1.15
C ALA A 15 -8.33 6.77 -1.09
N GLU A 16 -8.89 5.62 -1.47
CA GLU A 16 -10.33 5.43 -1.43
C GLU A 16 -10.66 3.96 -1.36
N VAL A 17 -11.85 3.65 -0.86
CA VAL A 17 -12.33 2.28 -0.85
C VAL A 17 -13.09 2.07 -2.15
N GLY A 18 -12.77 1.03 -2.87
CA GLY A 18 -13.41 0.74 -4.15
C GLY A 18 -13.94 -0.67 -4.20
N ALA A 19 -14.01 -1.20 -5.40
CA ALA A 19 -14.60 -2.51 -5.66
C ALA A 19 -13.97 -3.58 -4.77
N GLY A 20 -14.79 -4.46 -4.23
CA GLY A 20 -14.31 -5.53 -3.36
C GLY A 20 -13.95 -5.08 -1.96
N ASP A 21 -14.30 -3.85 -1.62
CA ASP A 21 -13.94 -3.24 -0.34
C ASP A 21 -12.43 -3.21 -0.16
N ILE A 22 -11.71 -3.06 -1.25
CA ILE A 22 -10.26 -2.90 -1.23
C ILE A 22 -9.95 -1.43 -1.13
N ILE A 23 -8.96 -1.07 -0.30
CA ILE A 23 -8.49 0.30 -0.23
C ILE A 23 -7.51 0.50 -1.38
N TYR A 24 -7.87 1.36 -2.32
CA TYR A 24 -7.02 1.66 -3.47
C TYR A 24 -6.23 2.92 -3.20
N LEU A 25 -4.92 2.84 -3.35
CA LEU A 25 -4.02 3.95 -3.13
C LEU A 25 -3.28 4.25 -4.42
N THR A 26 -3.12 5.53 -4.72
CA THR A 26 -2.33 5.94 -5.88
C THR A 26 -1.32 6.97 -5.44
N VAL A 27 -0.06 6.72 -5.78
CA VAL A 27 1.02 7.64 -5.51
C VAL A 27 1.78 7.82 -6.81
N SER A 28 1.93 9.04 -7.27
CA SER A 28 2.70 9.28 -8.49
C SER A 28 3.36 10.65 -8.44
N GLY A 29 4.31 10.86 -9.30
CA GLY A 29 5.03 12.11 -9.43
C GLY A 29 6.28 12.14 -8.61
N LYS A 30 6.76 13.35 -8.34
CA LYS A 30 7.98 13.54 -7.56
C LYS A 30 7.59 13.78 -6.11
N ILE A 31 7.91 12.84 -5.26
CA ILE A 31 7.58 12.94 -3.85
C ILE A 31 8.77 13.60 -3.16
N THR A 32 8.72 14.91 -3.09
CA THR A 32 9.86 15.71 -2.64
C THR A 32 9.71 16.11 -1.19
N ASN A 33 10.81 16.62 -0.62
CA ASN A 33 10.78 17.11 0.76
C ASN A 33 9.81 18.27 0.92
N GLU A 34 9.60 19.05 -0.16
CA GLU A 34 8.64 20.13 -0.12
C GLU A 34 7.23 19.65 0.02
N ARG A 35 6.97 18.43 -0.40
CA ARG A 35 5.62 17.86 -0.33
C ARG A 35 5.41 17.04 0.94
N PHE A 36 6.29 17.22 1.91
CA PHE A 36 6.24 16.44 3.14
C PHE A 36 4.87 16.50 3.80
N TYR A 37 4.32 17.71 3.99
CA TYR A 37 3.04 17.81 4.69
C TYR A 37 1.88 17.24 3.90
N ALA A 38 1.93 17.36 2.59
CA ALA A 38 0.90 16.73 1.74
C ALA A 38 0.96 15.22 1.88
N PHE A 39 2.17 14.68 1.93
CA PHE A 39 2.36 13.25 2.05
C PHE A 39 1.89 12.77 3.44
N VAL A 40 2.20 13.54 4.49
CA VAL A 40 1.74 13.20 5.83
C VAL A 40 0.22 13.18 5.87
N ALA A 41 -0.44 14.18 5.29
CA ALA A 41 -1.90 14.23 5.27
C ALA A 41 -2.47 13.00 4.57
N TRP A 42 -1.84 12.56 3.49
CA TRP A 42 -2.28 11.38 2.78
C TRP A 42 -2.11 10.13 3.63
N THR A 43 -0.98 9.98 4.33
CA THR A 43 -0.77 8.81 5.18
C THR A 43 -1.79 8.78 6.32
N GLU A 44 -2.20 9.94 6.84
CA GLU A 44 -3.23 9.97 7.88
C GLU A 44 -4.56 9.52 7.33
N LYS A 45 -4.87 9.88 6.09
CA LYS A 45 -6.09 9.43 5.46
C LYS A 45 -6.07 7.92 5.26
N VAL A 46 -4.94 7.38 4.85
CA VAL A 46 -4.81 5.93 4.68
C VAL A 46 -5.00 5.22 6.01
N LYS A 47 -4.40 5.73 7.08
CA LYS A 47 -4.57 5.13 8.41
C LYS A 47 -6.04 5.10 8.80
N LYS A 48 -6.75 6.17 8.53
CA LYS A 48 -8.16 6.24 8.87
C LYS A 48 -8.95 5.19 8.10
N LEU A 49 -8.67 5.04 6.80
CA LEU A 49 -9.37 4.04 5.98
C LEU A 49 -9.06 2.62 6.46
N VAL A 50 -7.81 2.35 6.83
CA VAL A 50 -7.43 1.04 7.34
C VAL A 50 -8.21 0.73 8.61
N ARG A 51 -8.30 1.72 9.51
CA ARG A 51 -9.02 1.53 10.77
C ARG A 51 -10.50 1.27 10.51
N GLU A 52 -11.11 2.05 9.61
CA GLU A 52 -12.52 1.89 9.30
C GLU A 52 -12.80 0.54 8.65
N MET A 53 -11.94 0.14 7.73
CA MET A 53 -12.15 -1.14 7.06
C MET A 53 -11.88 -2.31 8.00
N SER A 54 -11.00 -2.12 8.98
CA SER A 54 -10.75 -3.14 9.97
C SER A 54 -12.00 -3.37 10.83
N GLU A 55 -12.77 -2.32 11.07
CA GLU A 55 -14.01 -2.45 11.82
C GLU A 55 -15.07 -3.17 10.99
N LYS A 56 -15.10 -2.88 9.71
CA LYS A 56 -16.08 -3.48 8.83
C LYS A 56 -15.73 -4.93 8.49
N HIS A 57 -14.45 -5.20 8.32
CA HIS A 57 -13.97 -6.54 7.96
C HIS A 57 -12.86 -6.96 8.92
N PRO A 58 -13.20 -7.35 10.14
CA PRO A 58 -12.18 -7.75 11.10
C PRO A 58 -11.34 -8.89 10.54
N GLY A 59 -10.06 -8.73 10.57
CA GLY A 59 -9.16 -9.77 10.12
C GLY A 59 -8.90 -9.82 8.63
N ASN A 60 -9.43 -8.86 7.87
CA ASN A 60 -9.27 -8.94 6.42
C ASN A 60 -9.30 -7.55 5.77
N VAL A 61 -8.27 -6.77 5.99
CA VAL A 61 -8.15 -5.47 5.34
C VAL A 61 -7.23 -5.61 4.13
N LEU A 62 -7.71 -5.19 2.97
CA LEU A 62 -6.97 -5.34 1.73
C LEU A 62 -6.61 -3.97 1.15
N LEU A 63 -5.34 -3.80 0.78
CA LEU A 63 -4.87 -2.57 0.19
C LEU A 63 -4.16 -2.86 -1.14
N LEU A 64 -4.41 -2.01 -2.12
CA LEU A 64 -3.71 -2.10 -3.39
C LEU A 64 -3.13 -0.72 -3.71
N SER A 65 -1.82 -0.62 -3.76
CA SER A 65 -1.13 0.63 -4.01
C SER A 65 -0.55 0.65 -5.41
N GLU A 66 -0.94 1.63 -6.20
CA GLU A 66 -0.44 1.81 -7.56
C GLU A 66 0.62 2.89 -7.51
N VAL A 67 1.86 2.54 -7.76
CA VAL A 67 2.97 3.47 -7.64
C VAL A 67 3.80 3.60 -8.91
N SER A 68 3.27 3.12 -10.04
CA SER A 68 4.03 3.13 -11.28
C SER A 68 4.42 4.52 -11.75
N GLY A 69 3.67 5.53 -11.32
CA GLY A 69 3.96 6.89 -11.73
C GLY A 69 4.96 7.64 -10.85
N VAL A 70 5.48 7.00 -9.80
CA VAL A 70 6.45 7.66 -8.93
C VAL A 70 7.78 7.76 -9.68
N SER A 71 8.27 8.99 -9.86
CA SER A 71 9.51 9.23 -10.57
C SER A 71 10.65 9.64 -9.66
N HIS A 72 10.36 9.99 -8.43
CA HIS A 72 11.38 10.48 -7.52
C HIS A 72 10.81 10.42 -6.09
N PHE A 73 11.64 10.05 -5.12
CA PHE A 73 11.18 9.97 -3.74
C PHE A 73 12.31 10.43 -2.85
N GLU A 74 12.12 11.57 -2.19
CA GLU A 74 13.16 12.13 -1.34
C GLU A 74 13.07 11.64 0.09
N SER A 75 14.03 12.07 0.91
CA SER A 75 14.22 11.46 2.21
C SER A 75 13.15 11.78 3.25
N LYS A 76 12.65 13.01 3.30
CA LYS A 76 11.70 13.37 4.33
C LYS A 76 10.41 12.54 4.29
N PRO A 77 9.81 12.34 3.12
CA PRO A 77 8.59 11.52 3.06
C PRO A 77 8.78 10.06 3.44
N ILE A 78 10.03 9.57 3.50
CA ILE A 78 10.27 8.19 3.90
C ILE A 78 9.79 7.97 5.34
N VAL A 79 9.93 8.98 6.19
CA VAL A 79 9.56 8.86 7.60
C VAL A 79 8.06 8.56 7.76
N PRO A 80 7.16 9.38 7.21
CA PRO A 80 5.73 9.07 7.34
C PRO A 80 5.34 7.79 6.61
N LEU A 81 6.05 7.43 5.53
CA LEU A 81 5.78 6.17 4.86
C LEU A 81 6.07 5.00 5.80
N ARG A 82 7.22 5.05 6.46
CA ARG A 82 7.60 3.99 7.39
C ARG A 82 6.62 3.94 8.56
N GLU A 83 6.20 5.11 9.03
CA GLU A 83 5.23 5.17 10.12
C GLU A 83 3.89 4.58 9.71
N LEU A 84 3.47 4.82 8.46
CA LEU A 84 2.24 4.26 7.96
C LEU A 84 2.32 2.73 7.93
N LEU A 85 3.42 2.19 7.44
CA LEU A 85 3.57 0.74 7.38
C LEU A 85 3.60 0.14 8.78
N ASN A 86 4.24 0.80 9.72
CA ASN A 86 4.25 0.33 11.10
C ASN A 86 2.86 0.41 11.73
N TYR A 87 2.12 1.46 11.43
CA TYR A 87 0.77 1.60 11.96
C TYR A 87 -0.10 0.46 11.45
N ASN A 88 0.03 0.14 10.16
CA ASN A 88 -0.81 -0.88 9.56
C ASN A 88 -0.50 -2.29 10.07
N LYS A 89 0.65 -2.46 10.71
CA LYS A 89 1.01 -3.78 11.25
C LYS A 89 0.04 -4.26 12.32
N GLN A 90 -0.59 -3.34 13.01
CA GLN A 90 -1.51 -3.73 14.07
C GLN A 90 -2.82 -4.31 13.55
N TYR A 91 -3.04 -4.20 12.24
CA TYR A 91 -4.25 -4.72 11.64
C TYR A 91 -3.94 -5.92 10.76
N PRO A 92 -4.80 -6.93 10.70
CA PRO A 92 -4.60 -8.06 9.80
C PRO A 92 -4.88 -7.59 8.37
N ALA A 93 -3.87 -7.12 7.69
CA ALA A 93 -4.01 -6.51 6.39
C ALA A 93 -3.05 -7.12 5.39
N LYS A 94 -3.48 -7.22 4.13
CA LYS A 94 -2.61 -7.59 3.02
C LYS A 94 -2.46 -6.35 2.15
N SER A 95 -1.23 -6.03 1.79
CA SER A 95 -0.95 -4.87 0.94
C SER A 95 -0.22 -5.31 -0.30
N ALA A 96 -0.82 -5.07 -1.46
CA ALA A 96 -0.18 -5.31 -2.74
C ALA A 96 0.32 -3.98 -3.28
N VAL A 97 1.55 -3.94 -3.78
CA VAL A 97 2.11 -2.75 -4.38
C VAL A 97 2.37 -3.05 -5.84
N VAL A 98 1.81 -2.25 -6.73
CA VAL A 98 1.87 -2.49 -8.16
C VAL A 98 2.71 -1.42 -8.84
N GLY A 99 3.61 -1.85 -9.69
CA GLY A 99 4.27 -0.93 -10.61
C GLY A 99 5.53 -0.25 -10.10
N ALA A 100 6.04 -0.63 -8.94
CA ALA A 100 7.28 -0.04 -8.47
C ALA A 100 8.41 -0.49 -9.39
N ARG A 101 9.26 0.45 -9.77
CA ARG A 101 10.36 0.16 -10.67
C ARG A 101 11.64 0.76 -10.16
N ASP A 102 12.74 0.14 -10.54
CA ASP A 102 14.08 0.70 -10.30
C ASP A 102 14.28 1.15 -8.86
N LEU A 103 14.63 2.39 -8.67
CA LEU A 103 14.93 2.91 -7.34
C LEU A 103 13.74 2.88 -6.41
N THR A 104 12.54 3.08 -6.94
CA THR A 104 11.33 3.04 -6.12
C THR A 104 11.15 1.64 -5.53
N ARG A 105 11.42 0.61 -6.31
CA ARG A 105 11.29 -0.75 -5.84
C ARG A 105 12.33 -1.03 -4.74
N VAL A 106 13.56 -0.56 -4.92
CA VAL A 106 14.61 -0.76 -3.94
C VAL A 106 14.26 -0.03 -2.65
N LEU A 107 13.75 1.20 -2.76
CA LEU A 107 13.33 1.97 -1.62
C LEU A 107 12.24 1.24 -0.85
N LEU A 108 11.23 0.76 -1.55
CA LEU A 108 10.12 0.06 -0.90
C LEU A 108 10.61 -1.21 -0.22
N ASP A 109 11.48 -1.97 -0.88
CA ASP A 109 12.03 -3.18 -0.27
C ASP A 109 12.75 -2.84 1.03
N THR A 110 13.51 -1.75 1.04
CA THR A 110 14.23 -1.34 2.21
C THR A 110 13.28 -0.92 3.33
N VAL A 111 12.28 -0.11 3.02
CA VAL A 111 11.33 0.35 4.03
C VAL A 111 10.52 -0.82 4.59
N ILE A 112 10.09 -1.72 3.73
CA ILE A 112 9.32 -2.89 4.16
C ILE A 112 10.17 -3.74 5.09
N SER A 113 11.44 -3.92 4.74
CA SER A 113 12.34 -4.69 5.56
C SER A 113 12.52 -4.07 6.95
N LEU A 114 12.61 -2.74 7.00
CA LEU A 114 12.77 -2.05 8.27
C LEU A 114 11.53 -2.14 9.15
N THR A 115 10.36 -2.30 8.56
CA THR A 115 9.14 -2.39 9.33
C THR A 115 8.81 -3.84 9.71
N SER A 116 9.53 -4.79 9.15
CA SER A 116 9.30 -6.21 9.41
C SER A 116 7.89 -6.65 9.01
N ARG A 117 7.31 -5.98 8.02
CA ARG A 117 6.00 -6.38 7.51
C ARG A 117 6.14 -7.56 6.58
N VAL A 118 5.30 -8.56 6.78
CA VAL A 118 5.36 -9.75 5.94
C VAL A 118 4.18 -9.87 4.99
N ASN A 119 3.17 -9.04 5.19
CA ASN A 119 1.97 -9.10 4.34
C ASN A 119 1.95 -8.00 3.30
N ILE A 120 3.12 -7.63 2.78
CA ILE A 120 3.26 -6.67 1.72
C ILE A 120 4.00 -7.36 0.58
N LYS A 121 3.42 -7.30 -0.62
CA LYS A 121 4.05 -7.91 -1.77
C LYS A 121 4.01 -6.98 -2.96
N GLN A 122 5.06 -7.02 -3.77
CA GLN A 122 5.15 -6.19 -4.96
C GLN A 122 4.80 -7.01 -6.19
N PHE A 123 4.08 -6.41 -7.12
CA PHE A 123 3.64 -7.06 -8.34
C PHE A 123 3.89 -6.16 -9.53
N LYS A 124 4.01 -6.75 -10.71
CA LYS A 124 4.18 -5.98 -11.91
C LYS A 124 2.85 -5.47 -12.44
N THR A 125 1.78 -6.22 -12.23
CA THR A 125 0.49 -5.85 -12.79
C THR A 125 -0.58 -5.86 -11.72
N LYS A 126 -1.63 -5.10 -11.98
CA LYS A 126 -2.77 -5.02 -11.10
C LYS A 126 -3.48 -6.37 -11.03
N GLU A 127 -3.53 -7.08 -12.14
CA GLU A 127 -4.20 -8.37 -12.20
C GLU A 127 -3.56 -9.36 -11.24
N GLU A 128 -2.23 -9.42 -11.26
CA GLU A 128 -1.52 -10.32 -10.36
C GLU A 128 -1.77 -9.94 -8.91
N ALA A 129 -1.78 -8.63 -8.64
CA ALA A 129 -2.01 -8.14 -7.30
C ALA A 129 -3.40 -8.50 -6.80
N LEU A 130 -4.41 -8.36 -7.65
CA LEU A 130 -5.78 -8.67 -7.26
C LEU A 130 -5.95 -10.16 -6.99
N VAL A 131 -5.32 -10.99 -7.78
CA VAL A 131 -5.38 -12.44 -7.55
C VAL A 131 -4.85 -12.74 -6.16
N TRP A 132 -3.70 -12.17 -5.82
CA TRP A 132 -3.10 -12.42 -4.51
C TRP A 132 -3.96 -11.87 -3.37
N LEU A 133 -4.50 -10.66 -3.53
CA LEU A 133 -5.31 -10.04 -2.48
C LEU A 133 -6.59 -10.82 -2.22
N LEU A 134 -7.18 -11.35 -3.28
CA LEU A 134 -8.45 -12.03 -3.18
C LEU A 134 -8.35 -13.52 -2.89
N GLU A 135 -7.14 -14.03 -2.75
CA GLU A 135 -6.94 -15.40 -2.33
C GLU A 135 -7.50 -15.57 -0.93
N LYS A 136 -7.94 -16.74 -0.63
CA LYS A 136 -8.42 -17.00 0.71
C LYS A 136 -7.28 -16.81 1.68
N PRO A 137 -7.58 -16.35 2.88
CA PRO A 137 -6.53 -16.15 3.88
C PRO A 137 -5.73 -17.43 4.05
N THR A 138 -4.45 -17.28 4.27
CA THR A 138 -3.56 -18.42 4.42
C THR A 138 -4.03 -19.37 5.50
N ILE A 139 -4.46 -18.83 6.62
CA ILE A 139 -4.94 -19.67 7.69
C ILE A 139 -6.13 -20.49 7.25
N GLU A 140 -7.03 -19.88 6.53
CA GLU A 140 -8.19 -20.57 6.05
C GLU A 140 -7.80 -21.63 5.06
N ALA A 141 -6.89 -21.31 4.16
CA ALA A 141 -6.42 -22.27 3.17
C ALA A 141 -5.74 -23.44 3.86
N GLU A 142 -4.95 -23.14 4.87
CA GLU A 142 -4.29 -24.20 5.60
C GLU A 142 -5.29 -25.05 6.38
N SER A 143 -6.33 -24.43 6.88
CA SER A 143 -7.35 -25.19 7.58
C SER A 143 -8.04 -26.15 6.65
N LEU A 144 -8.19 -25.76 5.39
CA LEU A 144 -8.82 -26.65 4.45
C LEU A 144 -7.88 -27.74 4.00
N LEU A 145 -6.59 -27.43 3.90
CA LEU A 145 -5.62 -28.37 3.46
C LEU A 145 -5.10 -29.25 4.57
N ALA A 146 -4.96 -28.72 5.75
CA ALA A 146 -4.38 -29.47 6.86
C ALA A 146 -5.09 -30.77 7.13
N PRO A 147 -6.40 -30.82 7.16
CA PRO A 147 -7.05 -32.10 7.41
C PRO A 147 -6.71 -33.10 6.35
N VAL A 148 -6.56 -32.62 5.11
CA VAL A 148 -6.26 -33.53 4.03
C VAL A 148 -4.84 -34.02 4.18
N GLU A 149 -3.94 -33.12 4.49
CA GLU A 149 -2.57 -33.49 4.66
C GLU A 149 -2.39 -34.32 5.89
N ALA A 150 -3.10 -34.03 6.91
CA ALA A 150 -2.98 -34.76 8.13
C ALA A 150 -3.60 -36.13 7.96
N ALA A 151 -4.50 -36.23 7.07
CA ALA A 151 -5.10 -37.50 6.81
C ALA A 151 -4.18 -38.32 5.95
#